data_5748560aa31270ce6785504ebda17f44
#
_entry.id   5748560aa31270ce6785504ebda17f44
#
_cell.length_a   1.000
_cell.length_b   1.000
_cell.length_c   1.000
_cell.angle_alpha   90.00
_cell.angle_beta   90.00
_cell.angle_gamma   90.00
#
_symmetry.space_group_name_H-M   'P 1'
#
loop_
_entity.id
_entity.type
_entity.pdbx_description
1 polymer ?
#
loop_
_entity_poly.entity_id
_entity_poly.type
_entity_poly.pdbx_seq_one_letter_code
_entity_poly.pdbx_strand_id
1 'polypeptide(L)'
;MNADPLTYAPFLLLFLLAAAVEIRYWIRNRARMTPKARLRRGLFLAAVPVLCAALWLGRERAAFWLEDHTEPPYARIEIPVADLRDDREGLRTFAGRLETTVWDGTHAEARARLDEAIVFIGLCALSSGSGKKGTVDDPLTMNDVRRAGITALFRTALENGRFRLSDILDRYAENKRNYPKMFSQMKAGGL
;
A
#
# COMPACT_ATOMS: atom_id res chain seq x y z
N MET A 1 8.21 -4.98 2.36
CA MET A 1 8.80 -6.27 2.81
C MET A 1 8.76 -7.24 1.64
N ASN A 2 9.85 -7.44 0.94
CA ASN A 2 10.00 -8.56 0.02
C ASN A 2 10.17 -9.81 0.89
N ALA A 3 9.07 -10.52 1.14
CA ALA A 3 9.15 -11.82 1.77
C ALA A 3 9.95 -12.73 0.84
N ASP A 4 11.13 -13.10 1.26
CA ASP A 4 12.09 -13.91 0.52
C ASP A 4 11.36 -15.19 0.06
N PRO A 5 11.33 -15.52 -1.24
CA PRO A 5 10.64 -16.71 -1.74
C PRO A 5 11.12 -17.99 -1.04
N LEU A 6 12.32 -17.99 -0.45
CA LEU A 6 12.87 -19.05 0.37
C LEU A 6 12.08 -19.30 1.68
N THR A 7 11.37 -18.29 2.21
CA THR A 7 10.59 -18.44 3.44
C THR A 7 9.37 -19.34 3.25
N TYR A 8 8.86 -19.44 2.03
CA TYR A 8 7.69 -20.28 1.69
C TYR A 8 8.07 -21.66 1.10
N ALA A 9 9.34 -21.84 0.75
CA ALA A 9 9.81 -23.10 0.17
C ALA A 9 9.50 -24.32 1.04
N PRO A 10 9.70 -24.32 2.39
CA PRO A 10 9.38 -25.47 3.24
C PRO A 10 7.89 -25.77 3.28
N PHE A 11 7.01 -24.77 3.26
CA PHE A 11 5.56 -24.95 3.23
C PHE A 11 5.10 -25.55 1.90
N LEU A 12 5.68 -25.07 0.80
CA LEU A 12 5.39 -25.57 -0.55
C LEU A 12 5.85 -27.03 -0.69
N LEU A 13 7.00 -27.37 -0.12
CA LEU A 13 7.56 -28.72 -0.13
C LEU A 13 6.72 -29.69 0.70
N LEU A 14 6.28 -29.29 1.90
CA LEU A 14 5.36 -30.07 2.74
C LEU A 14 4.02 -30.30 2.04
N PHE A 15 3.52 -29.28 1.36
CA PHE A 15 2.28 -29.38 0.61
C PHE A 15 2.40 -30.34 -0.59
N LEU A 16 3.48 -30.26 -1.36
CA LEU A 16 3.75 -31.16 -2.48
C LEU A 16 3.91 -32.60 -2.00
N LEU A 17 4.57 -32.83 -0.87
CA LEU A 17 4.69 -34.14 -0.23
C LEU A 17 3.33 -34.69 0.19
N ALA A 18 2.51 -33.91 0.85
CA ALA A 18 1.15 -34.31 1.26
C ALA A 18 0.27 -34.66 0.04
N ALA A 19 0.34 -33.83 -1.01
CA ALA A 19 -0.37 -34.09 -2.26
C ALA A 19 0.11 -35.40 -2.94
N ALA A 20 1.42 -35.63 -2.97
CA ALA A 20 1.99 -36.84 -3.54
C ALA A 20 1.57 -38.12 -2.77
N VAL A 21 1.52 -38.04 -1.43
CA VAL A 21 1.04 -39.13 -0.58
C VAL A 21 -0.44 -39.40 -0.85
N GLU A 22 -1.28 -38.38 -0.93
CA GLU A 22 -2.72 -38.54 -1.22
C GLU A 22 -2.97 -39.08 -2.64
N ILE A 23 -2.23 -38.63 -3.63
CA ILE A 23 -2.30 -39.11 -5.01
C ILE A 23 -1.91 -40.62 -5.04
N ARG A 24 -0.80 -40.98 -4.38
CA ARG A 24 -0.33 -42.38 -4.29
C ARG A 24 -1.35 -43.25 -3.59
N TYR A 25 -1.92 -42.77 -2.49
CA TYR A 25 -2.99 -43.47 -1.77
C TYR A 25 -4.24 -43.65 -2.65
N TRP A 26 -4.64 -42.62 -3.39
CA TRP A 26 -5.79 -42.65 -4.30
C TRP A 26 -5.58 -43.68 -5.43
N ILE A 27 -4.41 -43.68 -6.07
CA ILE A 27 -4.07 -44.60 -7.15
C ILE A 27 -4.13 -46.04 -6.62
N ARG A 28 -3.53 -46.31 -5.45
CA ARG A 28 -3.43 -47.65 -4.86
C ARG A 28 -4.80 -48.23 -4.42
N ASN A 29 -5.70 -47.37 -3.94
CA ASN A 29 -6.99 -47.77 -3.40
C ASN A 29 -8.17 -47.51 -4.33
N ARG A 30 -7.94 -46.98 -5.54
CA ARG A 30 -8.98 -46.63 -6.50
C ARG A 30 -9.97 -47.73 -6.80
N ALA A 31 -9.51 -48.99 -6.91
CA ALA A 31 -10.35 -50.13 -7.21
C ALA A 31 -11.28 -50.52 -6.06
N ARG A 32 -10.91 -50.21 -4.80
CA ARG A 32 -11.66 -50.55 -3.58
C ARG A 32 -12.62 -49.45 -3.15
N MET A 33 -12.59 -48.30 -3.78
CA MET A 33 -13.44 -47.15 -3.42
C MET A 33 -14.78 -47.19 -4.15
N THR A 34 -15.84 -46.78 -3.45
CA THR A 34 -17.14 -46.54 -4.07
C THR A 34 -17.07 -45.41 -5.09
N PRO A 35 -17.95 -45.40 -6.14
CA PRO A 35 -17.94 -44.36 -7.15
C PRO A 35 -18.07 -42.94 -6.57
N LYS A 36 -18.92 -42.74 -5.54
CA LYS A 36 -19.08 -41.46 -4.83
C LYS A 36 -17.80 -41.03 -4.10
N ALA A 37 -17.10 -41.95 -3.45
CA ALA A 37 -15.84 -41.64 -2.76
C ALA A 37 -14.71 -41.29 -3.75
N ARG A 38 -14.66 -41.93 -4.92
CA ARG A 38 -13.73 -41.57 -6.00
C ARG A 38 -13.96 -40.17 -6.53
N LEU A 39 -15.20 -39.83 -6.82
CA LEU A 39 -15.56 -38.51 -7.32
C LEU A 39 -15.20 -37.39 -6.30
N ARG A 40 -15.58 -37.58 -5.02
CA ARG A 40 -15.31 -36.61 -3.95
C ARG A 40 -13.82 -36.37 -3.74
N ARG A 41 -13.00 -37.45 -3.74
CA ARG A 41 -11.54 -37.30 -3.63
C ARG A 41 -10.89 -36.71 -4.89
N GLY A 42 -11.37 -37.09 -6.06
CA GLY A 42 -10.90 -36.51 -7.31
C GLY A 42 -11.16 -35.00 -7.38
N LEU A 43 -12.35 -34.55 -6.97
CA LEU A 43 -12.69 -33.15 -6.86
C LEU A 43 -11.81 -32.43 -5.82
N PHE A 44 -11.56 -33.05 -4.68
CA PHE A 44 -10.67 -32.49 -3.65
C PHE A 44 -9.25 -32.30 -4.19
N LEU A 45 -8.67 -33.32 -4.81
CA LEU A 45 -7.32 -33.28 -5.40
C LEU A 45 -7.21 -32.25 -6.53
N ALA A 46 -8.27 -32.04 -7.30
CA ALA A 46 -8.31 -31.02 -8.34
C ALA A 46 -8.50 -29.59 -7.77
N ALA A 47 -9.30 -29.46 -6.70
CA ALA A 47 -9.57 -28.16 -6.07
C ALA A 47 -8.34 -27.57 -5.34
N VAL A 48 -7.51 -28.43 -4.75
CA VAL A 48 -6.36 -28.00 -3.97
C VAL A 48 -5.34 -27.21 -4.78
N PRO A 49 -4.83 -27.65 -5.96
CA PRO A 49 -3.90 -26.84 -6.75
C PRO A 49 -4.54 -25.56 -7.26
N VAL A 50 -5.85 -25.58 -7.58
CA VAL A 50 -6.57 -24.35 -7.99
C VAL A 50 -6.66 -23.35 -6.84
N LEU A 51 -6.93 -23.83 -5.63
CA LEU A 51 -6.99 -22.98 -4.42
C LEU A 51 -5.61 -22.39 -4.09
N CYS A 52 -4.56 -23.21 -4.21
CA CYS A 52 -3.19 -22.74 -4.01
C CYS A 52 -2.75 -21.73 -5.05
N ALA A 53 -3.08 -21.94 -6.32
CA ALA A 53 -2.81 -20.98 -7.37
C ALA A 53 -3.60 -19.67 -7.13
N ALA A 54 -4.88 -19.77 -6.74
CA ALA A 54 -5.70 -18.60 -6.41
C ALA A 54 -5.16 -17.83 -5.19
N LEU A 55 -4.74 -18.54 -4.14
CA LEU A 55 -4.11 -17.93 -2.97
C LEU A 55 -2.76 -17.30 -3.33
N TRP A 56 -1.98 -17.95 -4.18
CA TRP A 56 -0.69 -17.42 -4.62
C TRP A 56 -0.83 -16.18 -5.49
N LEU A 57 -1.75 -16.18 -6.46
CA LEU A 57 -2.08 -15.05 -7.30
C LEU A 57 -2.78 -13.91 -6.52
N GLY A 58 -3.56 -14.28 -5.51
CA GLY A 58 -4.29 -13.33 -4.66
C GLY A 58 -3.46 -12.74 -3.52
N ARG A 59 -2.28 -13.32 -3.19
CA ARG A 59 -1.50 -12.91 -2.01
C ARG A 59 -1.05 -11.45 -2.07
N GLU A 60 -0.63 -10.98 -3.24
CA GLU A 60 -0.21 -9.59 -3.43
C GLU A 60 -1.39 -8.63 -3.28
N ARG A 61 -2.56 -9.03 -3.80
CA ARG A 61 -3.80 -8.27 -3.62
C ARG A 61 -4.29 -8.29 -2.18
N ALA A 62 -4.18 -9.45 -1.50
CA ALA A 62 -4.57 -9.58 -0.11
C ALA A 62 -3.61 -8.85 0.83
N ALA A 63 -2.30 -8.92 0.61
CA ALA A 63 -1.31 -8.15 1.36
C ALA A 63 -1.52 -6.66 1.17
N PHE A 64 -1.75 -6.23 -0.08
CA PHE A 64 -2.04 -4.86 -0.42
C PHE A 64 -3.36 -4.37 0.22
N TRP A 65 -4.41 -5.20 0.21
CA TRP A 65 -5.68 -4.90 0.86
C TRP A 65 -5.54 -4.81 2.39
N LEU A 66 -4.77 -5.72 2.99
CA LEU A 66 -4.51 -5.72 4.44
C LEU A 66 -3.71 -4.49 4.85
N GLU A 67 -2.74 -4.09 4.04
CA GLU A 67 -1.92 -2.89 4.24
C GLU A 67 -2.76 -1.60 4.17
N ASP A 68 -3.71 -1.54 3.24
CA ASP A 68 -4.64 -0.41 3.10
C ASP A 68 -5.70 -0.34 4.22
N HIS A 69 -6.01 -1.49 4.90
CA HIS A 69 -7.10 -1.55 5.90
C HIS A 69 -6.60 -1.65 7.34
N THR A 70 -5.32 -1.85 7.58
CA THR A 70 -4.73 -1.79 8.93
C THR A 70 -4.11 -0.41 9.17
N GLU A 71 -4.78 0.41 9.98
CA GLU A 71 -4.19 1.68 10.42
C GLU A 71 -2.92 1.42 11.25
N PRO A 72 -1.75 1.88 10.77
CA PRO A 72 -0.53 1.77 11.55
C PRO A 72 -0.63 2.66 12.80
N PRO A 73 0.07 2.32 13.90
CA PRO A 73 -0.01 3.07 15.16
C PRO A 73 0.26 4.57 15.02
N TYR A 74 1.19 4.95 14.13
CA TYR A 74 1.52 6.35 13.87
C TYR A 74 0.39 7.11 13.14
N ALA A 75 -0.55 6.45 12.49
CA ALA A 75 -1.67 7.09 11.80
C ALA A 75 -2.58 7.89 12.76
N ARG A 76 -2.62 7.49 14.04
CA ARG A 76 -3.41 8.13 15.08
C ARG A 76 -2.81 9.43 15.62
N ILE A 77 -1.57 9.73 15.28
CA ILE A 77 -0.89 10.93 15.75
C ILE A 77 -1.58 12.16 15.14
N GLU A 78 -1.96 13.09 15.99
CA GLU A 78 -2.65 14.32 15.62
C GLU A 78 -1.69 15.51 15.62
N ILE A 79 -1.75 16.31 14.55
CA ILE A 79 -0.98 17.56 14.42
C ILE A 79 -1.92 18.71 14.77
N PRO A 80 -1.57 19.56 15.76
CA PRO A 80 -2.37 20.70 16.13
C PRO A 80 -2.52 21.67 14.96
N VAL A 81 -3.75 22.06 14.62
CA VAL A 81 -4.06 23.00 13.52
C VAL A 81 -4.91 24.19 13.96
N ALA A 82 -5.38 24.20 15.21
CA ALA A 82 -6.31 25.21 15.71
C ALA A 82 -5.80 26.65 15.66
N ASP A 83 -4.49 26.84 15.67
CA ASP A 83 -3.79 28.15 15.62
C ASP A 83 -3.25 28.51 14.25
N LEU A 84 -3.46 27.64 13.24
CA LEU A 84 -2.94 27.86 11.89
C LEU A 84 -3.86 28.81 11.11
N ARG A 85 -3.23 29.73 10.36
CA ARG A 85 -3.91 30.65 9.45
C ARG A 85 -3.65 30.24 8.01
N ASP A 86 -4.58 30.57 7.12
CA ASP A 86 -4.43 30.31 5.67
C ASP A 86 -3.47 31.34 5.03
N ASP A 87 -2.24 31.34 5.50
CA ASP A 87 -1.18 32.17 4.99
C ASP A 87 0.14 31.41 4.82
N ARG A 88 1.16 32.11 4.34
CA ARG A 88 2.48 31.51 4.11
C ARG A 88 3.17 31.08 5.40
N GLU A 89 2.90 31.75 6.50
CA GLU A 89 3.48 31.43 7.81
C GLU A 89 2.80 30.21 8.42
N GLY A 90 1.47 30.14 8.33
CA GLY A 90 0.69 28.95 8.71
C GLY A 90 1.13 27.70 7.97
N LEU A 91 1.35 27.78 6.66
CA LEU A 91 1.88 26.67 5.86
C LEU A 91 3.28 26.25 6.33
N ARG A 92 4.18 27.19 6.64
CA ARG A 92 5.51 26.87 7.17
C ARG A 92 5.44 26.20 8.52
N THR A 93 4.59 26.71 9.40
CA THR A 93 4.37 26.14 10.74
C THR A 93 3.82 24.74 10.65
N PHE A 94 2.82 24.51 9.79
CA PHE A 94 2.27 23.18 9.54
C PHE A 94 3.33 22.23 8.99
N ALA A 95 4.11 22.62 8.00
CA ALA A 95 5.18 21.83 7.44
C ALA A 95 6.22 21.43 8.51
N GLY A 96 6.64 22.37 9.36
CA GLY A 96 7.56 22.12 10.46
C GLY A 96 6.98 21.16 11.50
N ARG A 97 5.70 21.31 11.86
CA ARG A 97 5.01 20.37 12.77
C ARG A 97 4.91 18.99 12.17
N LEU A 98 4.54 18.89 10.89
CA LEU A 98 4.48 17.61 10.18
C LEU A 98 5.86 16.95 10.20
N GLU A 99 6.90 17.69 9.91
CA GLU A 99 8.28 17.19 9.89
C GLU A 99 8.74 16.71 11.26
N THR A 100 8.58 17.51 12.31
CA THR A 100 8.98 17.14 13.66
C THR A 100 8.18 15.95 14.22
N THR A 101 6.88 15.88 13.93
CA THR A 101 6.01 14.79 14.42
C THR A 101 6.32 13.46 13.75
N VAL A 102 6.61 13.49 12.45
CA VAL A 102 6.92 12.28 11.67
C VAL A 102 8.37 11.82 11.87
N TRP A 103 9.28 12.74 12.28
CA TRP A 103 10.72 12.51 12.21
C TRP A 103 11.43 12.45 13.57
N ASP A 104 10.74 12.15 14.64
CA ASP A 104 11.38 11.98 15.96
C ASP A 104 12.39 10.81 16.04
N GLY A 105 12.67 10.15 14.92
CA GLY A 105 13.75 9.19 14.76
C GLY A 105 13.37 7.73 15.03
N THR A 106 12.17 7.45 15.56
CA THR A 106 11.80 6.10 15.98
C THR A 106 11.20 5.22 14.89
N HIS A 107 10.79 5.79 13.73
CA HIS A 107 10.04 5.06 12.71
C HIS A 107 10.50 5.36 11.27
N ALA A 108 11.68 4.86 10.89
CA ALA A 108 12.23 5.05 9.53
C ALA A 108 11.29 4.54 8.41
N GLU A 109 10.59 3.43 8.65
CA GLU A 109 9.62 2.87 7.69
C GLU A 109 8.37 3.76 7.56
N ALA A 110 7.87 4.30 8.67
CA ALA A 110 6.76 5.25 8.67
C ALA A 110 7.13 6.52 7.89
N ARG A 111 8.34 7.02 8.09
CA ARG A 111 8.88 8.16 7.36
C ARG A 111 8.85 7.93 5.85
N ALA A 112 9.43 6.82 5.39
CA ALA A 112 9.50 6.51 3.96
C ALA A 112 8.10 6.40 3.32
N ARG A 113 7.15 5.77 4.03
CA ARG A 113 5.77 5.61 3.56
C ARG A 113 5.02 6.94 3.48
N LEU A 114 5.18 7.80 4.50
CA LEU A 114 4.55 9.11 4.51
C LEU A 114 5.18 10.06 3.49
N ASP A 115 6.50 9.98 3.29
CA ASP A 115 7.20 10.72 2.23
C ASP A 115 6.70 10.34 0.84
N GLU A 116 6.58 9.05 0.56
CA GLU A 116 6.00 8.56 -0.70
C GLU A 116 4.58 9.09 -0.90
N ALA A 117 3.76 9.04 0.15
CA ALA A 117 2.39 9.53 0.11
C ALA A 117 2.34 11.05 -0.18
N ILE A 118 3.16 11.86 0.50
CA ILE A 118 3.24 13.30 0.29
C ILE A 118 3.67 13.64 -1.14
N VAL A 119 4.68 12.93 -1.66
CA VAL A 119 5.16 13.09 -3.04
C VAL A 119 4.05 12.76 -4.04
N PHE A 120 3.35 11.65 -3.86
CA PHE A 120 2.27 11.28 -4.77
C PHE A 120 1.09 12.25 -4.72
N ILE A 121 0.69 12.71 -3.53
CA ILE A 121 -0.32 13.77 -3.36
C ILE A 121 0.12 15.05 -4.10
N GLY A 122 1.39 15.40 -4.01
CA GLY A 122 1.97 16.55 -4.71
C GLY A 122 1.93 16.41 -6.22
N LEU A 123 2.27 15.25 -6.76
CA LEU A 123 2.17 14.97 -8.20
C LEU A 123 0.72 15.13 -8.68
N CYS A 124 -0.24 14.59 -7.94
CA CYS A 124 -1.66 14.73 -8.26
C CYS A 124 -2.13 16.19 -8.21
N ALA A 125 -1.70 16.95 -7.19
CA ALA A 125 -2.03 18.36 -7.05
C ALA A 125 -1.46 19.19 -8.20
N LEU A 126 -0.23 18.96 -8.61
CA LEU A 126 0.40 19.64 -9.74
C LEU A 126 -0.27 19.30 -11.07
N SER A 127 -0.64 18.02 -11.28
CA SER A 127 -1.31 17.59 -12.50
C SER A 127 -2.72 18.17 -12.65
N SER A 128 -3.42 18.40 -11.52
CA SER A 128 -4.74 19.05 -11.51
C SER A 128 -4.68 20.59 -11.65
N GLY A 129 -3.52 21.15 -11.86
CA GLY A 129 -3.33 22.61 -12.08
C GLY A 129 -3.22 23.44 -10.82
N SER A 130 -3.13 22.81 -9.66
CA SER A 130 -3.08 23.48 -8.34
C SER A 130 -1.68 23.98 -7.93
N GLY A 131 -0.73 24.11 -8.86
CA GLY A 131 0.64 24.47 -8.48
C GLY A 131 1.50 25.00 -9.61
N LYS A 132 2.81 25.15 -9.32
CA LYS A 132 3.83 25.57 -10.29
C LYS A 132 3.81 24.62 -11.49
N LYS A 133 3.70 25.19 -12.69
CA LYS A 133 3.88 24.44 -13.94
C LYS A 133 5.37 24.43 -14.26
N GLY A 134 5.97 23.25 -14.38
CA GLY A 134 7.33 23.13 -14.89
C GLY A 134 7.43 23.61 -16.33
N THR A 135 8.50 24.29 -16.66
CA THR A 135 8.87 24.66 -18.05
C THR A 135 10.18 23.99 -18.41
N VAL A 136 10.57 24.04 -19.66
CA VAL A 136 11.86 23.48 -20.13
C VAL A 136 13.03 24.15 -19.40
N ASP A 137 12.91 25.49 -19.16
CA ASP A 137 13.95 26.31 -18.52
C ASP A 137 13.90 26.25 -16.98
N ASP A 138 12.76 25.81 -16.38
CA ASP A 138 12.56 25.68 -14.95
C ASP A 138 11.77 24.37 -14.67
N PRO A 139 12.43 23.23 -14.75
CA PRO A 139 11.78 21.93 -14.53
C PRO A 139 11.34 21.80 -13.07
N LEU A 140 10.24 21.05 -12.86
CA LEU A 140 9.78 20.74 -11.52
C LEU A 140 10.81 19.90 -10.77
N THR A 141 11.16 20.37 -9.59
CA THR A 141 12.04 19.63 -8.69
C THR A 141 11.22 18.75 -7.73
N MET A 142 11.86 17.76 -7.13
CA MET A 142 11.23 16.92 -6.08
C MET A 142 10.75 17.79 -4.89
N ASN A 143 11.48 18.87 -4.58
CA ASN A 143 11.08 19.82 -3.54
C ASN A 143 9.79 20.58 -3.91
N ASP A 144 9.59 20.91 -5.19
CA ASP A 144 8.35 21.54 -5.64
C ASP A 144 7.16 20.58 -5.50
N VAL A 145 7.39 19.30 -5.84
CA VAL A 145 6.38 18.24 -5.68
C VAL A 145 6.01 18.04 -4.20
N ARG A 146 7.00 17.91 -3.31
CA ARG A 146 6.75 17.80 -1.87
C ARG A 146 6.00 19.01 -1.33
N ARG A 147 6.41 20.22 -1.72
CA ARG A 147 5.73 21.45 -1.31
C ARG A 147 4.28 21.48 -1.76
N ALA A 148 3.99 21.04 -2.99
CA ALA A 148 2.62 20.94 -3.48
C ALA A 148 1.79 19.95 -2.66
N GLY A 149 2.36 18.79 -2.30
CA GLY A 149 1.73 17.81 -1.44
C GLY A 149 1.42 18.36 -0.05
N ILE A 150 2.40 18.97 0.62
CA ILE A 150 2.22 19.60 1.92
C ILE A 150 1.16 20.71 1.86
N THR A 151 1.15 21.51 0.79
CA THR A 151 0.15 22.58 0.59
C THR A 151 -1.26 21.99 0.44
N ALA A 152 -1.42 20.90 -0.29
CA ALA A 152 -2.71 20.22 -0.42
C ALA A 152 -3.21 19.69 0.93
N LEU A 153 -2.32 19.06 1.71
CA LEU A 153 -2.62 18.55 3.06
C LEU A 153 -2.95 19.69 4.03
N PHE A 154 -2.22 20.79 3.96
CA PHE A 154 -2.48 21.98 4.78
C PHE A 154 -3.89 22.53 4.56
N ARG A 155 -4.33 22.64 3.30
CA ARG A 155 -5.71 23.06 2.99
C ARG A 155 -6.75 22.11 3.59
N THR A 156 -6.54 20.82 3.44
CA THR A 156 -7.41 19.80 4.06
C THR A 156 -7.43 19.94 5.59
N ALA A 157 -6.29 20.22 6.21
CA ALA A 157 -6.18 20.44 7.65
C ALA A 157 -6.99 21.66 8.11
N LEU A 158 -6.93 22.77 7.38
CA LEU A 158 -7.70 23.99 7.66
C LEU A 158 -9.20 23.78 7.47
N GLU A 159 -9.60 23.11 6.39
CA GLU A 159 -11.00 22.78 6.10
C GLU A 159 -11.63 21.92 7.20
N ASN A 160 -10.88 20.93 7.69
CA ASN A 160 -11.36 20.00 8.70
C ASN A 160 -11.22 20.50 10.15
N GLY A 161 -10.44 21.55 10.40
CA GLY A 161 -10.10 22.05 11.73
C GLY A 161 -9.26 21.08 12.59
N ARG A 162 -8.83 19.96 12.01
CA ARG A 162 -7.98 18.94 12.62
C ARG A 162 -7.17 18.25 11.54
N PHE A 163 -6.06 17.64 11.93
CA PHE A 163 -5.23 16.85 11.02
C PHE A 163 -4.57 15.68 11.75
N ARG A 164 -4.68 14.50 11.17
CA ARG A 164 -4.03 13.27 11.63
C ARG A 164 -3.09 12.74 10.55
N LEU A 165 -2.11 11.94 10.93
CA LEU A 165 -1.26 11.28 9.93
C LEU A 165 -2.05 10.27 9.07
N SER A 166 -3.17 9.72 9.58
CA SER A 166 -4.11 8.94 8.76
C SER A 166 -4.67 9.72 7.57
N ASP A 167 -4.86 11.05 7.72
CA ASP A 167 -5.41 11.87 6.62
C ASP A 167 -4.47 11.88 5.40
N ILE A 168 -3.15 11.72 5.63
CA ILE A 168 -2.16 11.56 4.54
C ILE A 168 -2.40 10.23 3.81
N LEU A 169 -2.58 9.14 4.56
CA LEU A 169 -2.78 7.80 4.01
C LEU A 169 -4.11 7.70 3.27
N ASP A 170 -5.16 8.28 3.83
CA ASP A 170 -6.49 8.32 3.20
C ASP A 170 -6.46 9.11 1.90
N ARG A 171 -5.80 10.28 1.90
CA ARG A 171 -5.63 11.07 0.69
C ARG A 171 -4.77 10.39 -0.36
N TYR A 172 -3.75 9.68 0.07
CA TYR A 172 -2.92 8.85 -0.80
C TYR A 172 -3.75 7.71 -1.45
N ALA A 173 -4.54 7.00 -0.66
CA ALA A 173 -5.40 5.91 -1.14
C ALA A 173 -6.48 6.44 -2.11
N GLU A 174 -7.08 7.60 -1.82
CA GLU A 174 -8.01 8.28 -2.72
C GLU A 174 -7.35 8.64 -4.05
N ASN A 175 -6.20 9.30 -4.00
CA ASN A 175 -5.47 9.70 -5.20
C ASN A 175 -5.03 8.50 -6.04
N LYS A 176 -4.64 7.40 -5.42
CA LYS A 176 -4.29 6.16 -6.10
C LYS A 176 -5.48 5.57 -6.87
N ARG A 177 -6.69 5.64 -6.31
CA ARG A 177 -7.93 5.23 -7.00
C ARG A 177 -8.25 6.16 -8.17
N ASN A 178 -8.06 7.47 -7.99
CA ASN A 178 -8.41 8.46 -8.99
C ASN A 178 -7.37 8.57 -10.12
N TYR A 179 -6.09 8.30 -9.83
CA TYR A 179 -4.96 8.44 -10.75
C TYR A 179 -4.09 7.18 -10.86
N PRO A 180 -4.67 6.00 -11.22
CA PRO A 180 -3.94 4.72 -11.20
C PRO A 180 -2.76 4.67 -12.18
N LYS A 181 -2.87 5.34 -13.33
CA LYS A 181 -1.76 5.42 -14.33
C LYS A 181 -0.57 6.20 -13.79
N MET A 182 -0.82 7.34 -13.14
CA MET A 182 0.23 8.17 -12.52
C MET A 182 0.93 7.41 -11.38
N PHE A 183 0.16 6.69 -10.58
CA PHE A 183 0.71 5.83 -9.53
C PHE A 183 1.65 4.75 -10.10
N SER A 184 1.23 4.06 -11.16
CA SER A 184 2.06 3.05 -11.82
C SER A 184 3.34 3.65 -12.43
N GLN A 185 3.27 4.85 -13.00
CA GLN A 185 4.44 5.55 -13.54
C GLN A 185 5.42 5.96 -12.43
N MET A 186 4.91 6.49 -11.30
CA MET A 186 5.73 6.83 -10.15
C MET A 186 6.49 5.60 -9.62
N LYS A 187 5.81 4.48 -9.46
CA LYS A 187 6.45 3.22 -9.02
C LYS A 187 7.45 2.66 -10.02
N ALA A 188 7.20 2.78 -11.31
CA ALA A 188 8.15 2.35 -12.36
C ALA A 188 9.39 3.25 -12.42
N GLY A 189 9.25 4.54 -12.07
CA GLY A 189 10.35 5.50 -12.00
C GLY A 189 11.25 5.36 -10.78
N GLY A 190 10.94 4.47 -9.83
CA GLY A 190 11.77 4.21 -8.66
C GLY A 190 11.62 5.27 -7.54
N LEU A 191 10.50 5.98 -7.54
CA LEU A 191 10.09 6.92 -6.48
C LEU A 191 9.23 6.22 -5.43
#